data_f8fb01dff34ef06062b85daa92088b5f
#
_entry.id   f8fb01dff34ef06062b85daa92088b5f
#
_cell.length_a   1.000
_cell.length_b   1.000
_cell.length_c   1.000
_cell.angle_alpha   90.00
_cell.angle_beta   90.00
_cell.angle_gamma   90.00
#
_symmetry.space_group_name_H-M   'P 1'
#
loop_
_entity.id
_entity.type
_entity.pdbx_description
1 polymer ?
#
loop_
_entity_poly.entity_id
_entity_poly.type
_entity_poly.pdbx_seq_one_letter_code
_entity_poly.pdbx_strand_id
1 'polypeptide(L)'
;MSNILIIKHGSLGDIAQACGAIQDISENHKNDMVYLLTTKPYFDLFKKNPFIYDVILDKRLSKFNFIYLYSLIRKLKRLNFQKIYDLQNSSRTKFYKNILHPNASANKWSSSETTLTNEKTKEEFDKIPVLERFVHQLKISGVLTNHTMKPDFSWSSSNIDQIKKYYNLKNYIVLFPFCSPHLIHKKWPYYNELIVLIKNKFQKQFKIVIAPGPSEIIEANQINALCVLDNGAALNISQLSSLIIDSSFVIANDTGPAHMAAHLNAKGITLFGQHTTAAKVSIERNNFKAIQVSDLSKLSAQMVMEKILI
;
A
#
# COMPACT_ATOMS: atom_id res chain seq x y z
N MET A 1 5.06 -24.80 18.62
CA MET A 1 4.35 -23.64 18.09
C MET A 1 5.01 -22.40 18.65
N SER A 2 5.64 -21.61 17.82
CA SER A 2 6.41 -20.43 18.24
C SER A 2 5.66 -19.14 17.86
N ASN A 3 6.01 -18.04 18.49
CA ASN A 3 5.49 -16.72 18.08
C ASN A 3 6.45 -16.07 17.10
N ILE A 4 5.92 -15.60 15.98
CA ILE A 4 6.62 -14.86 14.94
C ILE A 4 6.03 -13.45 14.86
N LEU A 5 6.86 -12.43 14.69
CA LEU A 5 6.40 -11.06 14.56
C LEU A 5 6.75 -10.51 13.19
N ILE A 6 5.77 -9.93 12.52
CA ILE A 6 5.97 -9.06 11.35
C ILE A 6 5.73 -7.63 11.77
N ILE A 7 6.59 -6.70 11.36
CA ILE A 7 6.42 -5.26 11.62
C ILE A 7 6.18 -4.54 10.29
N LYS A 8 4.99 -3.94 10.13
CA LYS A 8 4.65 -3.09 8.97
C LYS A 8 3.66 -2.00 9.39
N HIS A 9 4.12 -0.75 9.39
CA HIS A 9 3.37 0.39 9.90
C HIS A 9 2.55 1.15 8.85
N GLY A 10 2.87 1.04 7.59
CA GLY A 10 2.31 1.82 6.48
C GLY A 10 3.42 2.45 5.65
N SER A 11 3.19 3.27 4.65
CA SER A 11 1.90 3.83 4.20
C SER A 11 0.96 2.81 3.54
N LEU A 12 -0.19 3.26 3.01
CA LEU A 12 -1.17 2.38 2.35
C LEU A 12 -0.57 1.62 1.17
N GLY A 13 0.19 2.31 0.31
CA GLY A 13 0.90 1.67 -0.80
C GLY A 13 1.91 0.64 -0.33
N ASP A 14 2.67 0.95 0.73
CA ASP A 14 3.64 0.02 1.34
C ASP A 14 2.97 -1.21 1.96
N ILE A 15 1.75 -1.07 2.48
CA ILE A 15 0.95 -2.19 3.00
C ILE A 15 0.57 -3.12 1.85
N ALA A 16 0.02 -2.57 0.76
CA ALA A 16 -0.36 -3.36 -0.41
C ALA A 16 0.86 -4.10 -1.02
N GLN A 17 2.00 -3.43 -1.15
CA GLN A 17 3.25 -4.03 -1.64
C GLN A 17 3.78 -5.15 -0.73
N ALA A 18 3.63 -5.01 0.59
CA ALA A 18 4.16 -5.98 1.55
C ALA A 18 3.31 -7.26 1.67
N CYS A 19 2.10 -7.31 1.09
CA CYS A 19 1.17 -8.43 1.28
C CYS A 19 1.76 -9.77 0.83
N GLY A 20 2.46 -9.81 -0.31
CA GLY A 20 3.12 -11.03 -0.77
C GLY A 20 4.22 -11.50 0.19
N ALA A 21 5.02 -10.58 0.73
CA ALA A 21 6.04 -10.90 1.73
C ALA A 21 5.41 -11.38 3.05
N ILE A 22 4.30 -10.78 3.47
CA ILE A 22 3.54 -11.21 4.66
C ILE A 22 3.00 -12.63 4.45
N GLN A 23 2.45 -12.94 3.28
CA GLN A 23 1.96 -14.26 2.94
C GLN A 23 3.11 -15.29 2.94
N ASP A 24 4.23 -15.02 2.27
CA ASP A 24 5.38 -15.91 2.26
C ASP A 24 5.91 -16.20 3.67
N ILE A 25 6.03 -15.19 4.53
CA ILE A 25 6.41 -15.39 5.93
C ILE A 25 5.42 -16.33 6.63
N SER A 26 4.13 -16.09 6.49
CA SER A 26 3.10 -16.87 7.18
C SER A 26 3.05 -18.31 6.67
N GLU A 27 3.21 -18.56 5.38
CA GLU A 27 3.26 -19.91 4.80
C GLU A 27 4.52 -20.69 5.24
N ASN A 28 5.67 -20.01 5.38
CA ASN A 28 6.87 -20.62 5.92
C ASN A 28 6.78 -20.90 7.44
N HIS A 29 5.87 -20.21 8.12
CA HIS A 29 5.59 -20.36 9.56
C HIS A 29 4.18 -20.94 9.83
N LYS A 30 3.66 -21.80 8.94
CA LYS A 30 2.28 -22.36 9.04
C LYS A 30 1.95 -23.07 10.35
N ASN A 31 2.95 -23.53 11.07
CA ASN A 31 2.80 -24.19 12.37
C ASN A 31 3.04 -23.24 13.55
N ASP A 32 3.26 -21.95 13.29
CA ASP A 32 3.55 -20.94 14.30
C ASP A 32 2.44 -19.88 14.36
N MET A 33 2.42 -19.10 15.43
CA MET A 33 1.50 -17.96 15.56
C MET A 33 2.16 -16.71 14.98
N VAL A 34 1.67 -16.22 13.83
CA VAL A 34 2.22 -15.05 13.16
C VAL A 34 1.45 -13.79 13.59
N TYR A 35 2.13 -12.92 14.31
CA TYR A 35 1.61 -11.61 14.76
C TYR A 35 2.05 -10.49 13.82
N LEU A 36 1.21 -9.47 13.68
CA LEU A 36 1.56 -8.25 12.96
C LEU A 36 1.53 -7.02 13.87
N LEU A 37 2.64 -6.29 13.97
CA LEU A 37 2.71 -4.98 14.59
C LEU A 37 2.46 -3.90 13.54
N THR A 38 1.33 -3.18 13.67
CA THR A 38 0.92 -2.15 12.72
C THR A 38 0.32 -0.91 13.40
N THR A 39 -0.04 0.11 12.62
CA THR A 39 -0.61 1.37 13.11
C THR A 39 -2.13 1.40 13.02
N LYS A 40 -2.75 2.37 13.70
CA LYS A 40 -4.22 2.48 13.80
C LYS A 40 -4.97 2.39 12.46
N PRO A 41 -4.55 3.04 11.36
CA PRO A 41 -5.27 2.97 10.09
C PRO A 41 -5.38 1.55 9.50
N TYR A 42 -4.44 0.66 9.84
CA TYR A 42 -4.36 -0.69 9.27
C TYR A 42 -4.71 -1.79 10.27
N PHE A 43 -4.95 -1.44 11.53
CA PHE A 43 -5.20 -2.40 12.60
C PHE A 43 -6.43 -3.27 12.32
N ASP A 44 -7.56 -2.65 12.03
CA ASP A 44 -8.82 -3.37 11.77
C ASP A 44 -8.81 -4.06 10.39
N LEU A 45 -8.05 -3.54 9.43
CA LEU A 45 -7.81 -4.18 8.15
C LEU A 45 -7.10 -5.53 8.33
N PHE A 46 -5.98 -5.54 9.04
CA PHE A 46 -5.19 -6.76 9.22
C PHE A 46 -5.83 -7.81 10.14
N LYS A 47 -6.80 -7.46 10.96
CA LYS A 47 -7.63 -8.44 11.68
C LYS A 47 -8.44 -9.36 10.75
N LYS A 48 -8.66 -8.94 9.50
CA LYS A 48 -9.33 -9.73 8.47
C LYS A 48 -8.35 -10.51 7.60
N ASN A 49 -7.05 -10.30 7.77
CA ASN A 49 -6.04 -10.96 6.95
C ASN A 49 -5.96 -12.45 7.30
N PRO A 50 -6.13 -13.37 6.33
CA PRO A 50 -6.16 -14.82 6.61
C PRO A 50 -4.82 -15.40 7.03
N PHE A 51 -3.71 -14.66 6.84
CA PHE A 51 -2.36 -15.10 7.14
C PHE A 51 -1.85 -14.65 8.51
N ILE A 52 -2.62 -13.84 9.25
CA ILE A 52 -2.20 -13.24 10.52
C ILE A 52 -3.03 -13.82 11.66
N TYR A 53 -2.34 -14.34 12.69
CA TYR A 53 -2.97 -14.88 13.90
C TYR A 53 -3.57 -13.79 14.78
N ASP A 54 -2.80 -12.71 15.06
CA ASP A 54 -3.29 -11.55 15.83
C ASP A 54 -2.52 -10.28 15.47
N VAL A 55 -3.13 -9.13 15.70
CA VAL A 55 -2.60 -7.81 15.35
C VAL A 55 -2.27 -7.01 16.61
N ILE A 56 -1.08 -6.46 16.66
CA ILE A 56 -0.60 -5.60 17.74
C ILE A 56 -0.61 -4.15 17.25
N LEU A 57 -1.25 -3.26 18.03
CA LEU A 57 -1.32 -1.84 17.71
C LEU A 57 -0.08 -1.09 18.20
N ASP A 58 0.68 -0.49 17.28
CA ASP A 58 1.60 0.60 17.58
C ASP A 58 0.88 1.95 17.38
N LYS A 59 0.59 2.64 18.46
CA LYS A 59 -0.01 3.99 18.43
C LYS A 59 0.93 5.06 17.87
N ARG A 60 2.22 4.72 17.65
CA ARG A 60 3.27 5.63 17.19
C ARG A 60 3.40 6.94 18.00
N LEU A 61 3.08 6.89 19.30
CA LEU A 61 3.31 8.03 20.18
C LEU A 61 4.82 8.36 20.24
N SER A 62 5.15 9.57 20.68
CA SER A 62 6.54 10.01 20.82
C SER A 62 7.40 8.97 21.53
N LYS A 63 8.67 8.85 21.14
CA LYS A 63 9.67 8.02 21.85
C LYS A 63 9.93 8.50 23.28
N PHE A 64 9.54 9.74 23.60
CA PHE A 64 9.60 10.29 24.95
C PHE A 64 8.36 9.98 25.81
N ASN A 65 7.33 9.34 25.24
CA ASN A 65 6.23 8.80 26.02
C ASN A 65 6.64 7.47 26.63
N PHE A 66 7.38 7.51 27.73
CA PHE A 66 7.98 6.33 28.35
C PHE A 66 6.93 5.34 28.86
N ILE A 67 5.77 5.78 29.34
CA ILE A 67 4.69 4.89 29.82
C ILE A 67 4.17 4.04 28.68
N TYR A 68 3.86 4.68 27.55
CA TYR A 68 3.41 3.97 26.36
C TYR A 68 4.49 3.02 25.82
N LEU A 69 5.71 3.53 25.71
CA LEU A 69 6.83 2.74 25.18
C LEU A 69 7.10 1.51 26.05
N TYR A 70 7.14 1.70 27.39
CA TYR A 70 7.29 0.60 28.34
C TYR A 70 6.18 -0.46 28.18
N SER A 71 4.91 -0.01 28.08
CA SER A 71 3.77 -0.90 27.88
C SER A 71 3.90 -1.72 26.58
N LEU A 72 4.26 -1.06 25.45
CA LEU A 72 4.45 -1.74 24.18
C LEU A 72 5.61 -2.76 24.23
N ILE A 73 6.77 -2.33 24.72
CA ILE A 73 7.96 -3.20 24.84
C ILE A 73 7.71 -4.36 25.77
N ARG A 74 7.03 -4.14 26.92
CA ARG A 74 6.64 -5.20 27.84
C ARG A 74 5.72 -6.22 27.17
N LYS A 75 4.72 -5.76 26.36
CA LYS A 75 3.83 -6.65 25.58
C LYS A 75 4.65 -7.49 24.60
N LEU A 76 5.55 -6.87 23.84
CA LEU A 76 6.39 -7.56 22.86
C LEU A 76 7.33 -8.58 23.52
N LYS A 77 7.95 -8.24 24.66
CA LYS A 77 8.80 -9.17 25.43
C LYS A 77 8.00 -10.35 25.98
N ARG A 78 6.79 -10.11 26.51
CA ARG A 78 5.93 -11.18 27.07
C ARG A 78 5.53 -12.22 26.03
N LEU A 79 5.32 -11.81 24.77
CA LEU A 79 4.98 -12.69 23.67
C LEU A 79 6.17 -13.54 23.19
N ASN A 80 7.38 -13.24 23.63
CA ASN A 80 8.60 -14.03 23.39
C ASN A 80 8.77 -14.51 21.94
N PHE A 81 8.83 -13.58 21.00
CA PHE A 81 8.95 -13.89 19.58
C PHE A 81 10.25 -14.63 19.27
N GLN A 82 10.17 -15.78 18.60
CA GLN A 82 11.33 -16.54 18.14
C GLN A 82 12.03 -15.84 16.99
N LYS A 83 11.26 -15.25 16.08
CA LYS A 83 11.77 -14.49 14.94
C LYS A 83 10.93 -13.24 14.68
N ILE A 84 11.59 -12.19 14.23
CA ILE A 84 10.96 -10.90 13.92
C ILE A 84 11.35 -10.51 12.49
N TYR A 85 10.36 -10.19 11.66
CA TYR A 85 10.52 -9.68 10.31
C TYR A 85 10.13 -8.20 10.27
N ASP A 86 11.13 -7.32 10.23
CA ASP A 86 10.93 -5.88 10.08
C ASP A 86 10.82 -5.51 8.61
N LEU A 87 9.61 -5.53 8.07
CA LEU A 87 9.31 -5.07 6.71
C LEU A 87 9.12 -3.55 6.62
N GLN A 88 9.17 -2.84 7.75
CA GLN A 88 9.07 -1.38 7.78
C GLN A 88 10.43 -0.70 7.61
N ASN A 89 11.50 -1.28 8.17
CA ASN A 89 12.87 -0.80 8.04
C ASN A 89 13.05 0.71 8.37
N SER A 90 12.40 1.19 9.43
CA SER A 90 12.40 2.60 9.83
C SER A 90 13.29 2.87 11.05
N SER A 91 13.62 4.15 11.29
CA SER A 91 14.33 4.56 12.51
C SER A 91 13.59 4.17 13.80
N ARG A 92 12.25 4.05 13.74
CA ARG A 92 11.44 3.61 14.87
C ARG A 92 11.58 2.11 15.12
N THR A 93 11.55 1.31 14.07
CA THR A 93 11.70 -0.15 14.19
C THR A 93 13.13 -0.54 14.56
N LYS A 94 14.14 0.20 14.06
CA LYS A 94 15.52 0.09 14.53
C LYS A 94 15.65 0.39 16.03
N PHE A 95 14.94 1.41 16.54
CA PHE A 95 14.88 1.70 17.97
C PHE A 95 14.28 0.52 18.75
N TYR A 96 13.20 -0.12 18.26
CA TYR A 96 12.65 -1.32 18.90
C TYR A 96 13.64 -2.49 18.88
N LYS A 97 14.35 -2.71 17.77
CA LYS A 97 15.41 -3.72 17.68
C LYS A 97 16.45 -3.52 18.77
N ASN A 98 16.95 -2.29 18.92
CA ASN A 98 18.01 -1.98 19.90
C ASN A 98 17.57 -2.23 21.36
N ILE A 99 16.28 -2.07 21.68
CA ILE A 99 15.75 -2.36 23.03
C ILE A 99 15.46 -3.85 23.24
N LEU A 100 14.93 -4.51 22.22
CA LEU A 100 14.47 -5.90 22.34
C LEU A 100 15.61 -6.91 22.09
N HIS A 101 16.44 -6.64 21.09
CA HIS A 101 17.47 -7.53 20.59
C HIS A 101 18.64 -6.74 19.99
N PRO A 102 19.48 -6.04 20.79
CA PRO A 102 20.53 -5.12 20.30
C PRO A 102 21.51 -5.79 19.36
N ASN A 103 21.88 -7.04 19.62
CA ASN A 103 22.90 -7.78 18.86
C ASN A 103 22.28 -8.87 17.95
N ALA A 104 21.00 -8.72 17.56
CA ALA A 104 20.33 -9.74 16.78
C ALA A 104 20.90 -9.82 15.35
N SER A 105 21.22 -11.05 14.93
CA SER A 105 21.48 -11.40 13.52
C SER A 105 20.17 -11.53 12.73
N ALA A 106 20.27 -11.70 11.41
CA ALA A 106 19.13 -11.93 10.52
C ALA A 106 18.26 -13.14 10.94
N ASN A 107 18.82 -14.11 11.66
CA ASN A 107 18.08 -15.27 12.16
C ASN A 107 17.05 -14.89 13.24
N LYS A 108 17.33 -13.89 14.04
CA LYS A 108 16.42 -13.39 15.10
C LYS A 108 15.62 -12.19 14.69
N TRP A 109 16.25 -11.24 14.00
CA TRP A 109 15.64 -9.99 13.51
C TRP A 109 16.00 -9.77 12.05
N SER A 110 15.08 -10.08 11.15
CA SER A 110 15.22 -9.86 9.73
C SER A 110 14.85 -8.41 9.39
N SER A 111 15.79 -7.64 8.87
CA SER A 111 15.58 -6.25 8.40
C SER A 111 16.56 -5.95 7.27
N SER A 112 16.37 -4.83 6.57
CA SER A 112 17.36 -4.39 5.56
C SER A 112 18.77 -4.25 6.14
N GLU A 113 18.91 -3.87 7.42
CA GLU A 113 20.20 -3.73 8.08
C GLU A 113 20.88 -5.08 8.37
N THR A 114 20.11 -6.06 8.87
CA THR A 114 20.66 -7.37 9.29
C THR A 114 20.85 -8.34 8.15
N THR A 115 20.27 -8.04 6.98
CA THR A 115 20.36 -8.89 5.77
C THR A 115 21.21 -8.27 4.67
N LEU A 116 21.85 -7.11 4.89
CA LEU A 116 22.85 -6.59 3.99
C LEU A 116 24.04 -7.56 3.96
N THR A 117 24.47 -7.92 2.75
CA THR A 117 25.74 -8.62 2.54
C THR A 117 26.89 -7.60 2.60
N ASN A 118 28.08 -8.04 3.00
CA ASN A 118 29.25 -7.17 3.16
C ASN A 118 29.67 -6.41 1.87
N GLU A 119 29.08 -6.78 0.72
CA GLU A 119 29.38 -6.23 -0.60
C GLU A 119 28.50 -5.03 -0.98
N LYS A 120 27.41 -4.75 -0.24
CA LYS A 120 26.44 -3.68 -0.58
C LYS A 120 26.27 -2.70 0.54
N THR A 121 26.35 -1.42 0.22
CA THR A 121 25.96 -0.34 1.11
C THR A 121 24.43 -0.26 1.22
N LYS A 122 23.94 0.36 2.31
CA LYS A 122 22.51 0.61 2.45
C LYS A 122 21.95 1.47 1.30
N GLU A 123 22.70 2.43 0.81
CA GLU A 123 22.30 3.30 -0.29
C GLU A 123 22.11 2.53 -1.60
N GLU A 124 23.01 1.58 -1.90
CA GLU A 124 22.87 0.71 -3.06
C GLU A 124 21.67 -0.22 -2.93
N PHE A 125 21.47 -0.78 -1.74
CA PHE A 125 20.30 -1.60 -1.47
C PHE A 125 18.99 -0.82 -1.62
N ASP A 126 18.92 0.43 -1.17
CA ASP A 126 17.73 1.28 -1.28
C ASP A 126 17.43 1.71 -2.73
N LYS A 127 18.38 1.55 -3.67
CA LYS A 127 18.14 1.74 -5.12
C LYS A 127 17.44 0.56 -5.78
N ILE A 128 17.52 -0.63 -5.20
CA ILE A 128 16.86 -1.84 -5.72
C ILE A 128 15.33 -1.68 -5.65
N PRO A 129 14.55 -2.22 -6.62
CA PRO A 129 13.09 -2.22 -6.59
C PRO A 129 12.52 -2.79 -5.29
N VAL A 130 11.40 -2.23 -4.81
CA VAL A 130 10.85 -2.52 -3.48
C VAL A 130 10.60 -4.01 -3.26
N LEU A 131 9.98 -4.70 -4.23
CA LEU A 131 9.67 -6.13 -4.07
C LEU A 131 10.93 -7.00 -4.09
N GLU A 132 11.95 -6.63 -4.87
CA GLU A 132 13.23 -7.32 -4.88
C GLU A 132 13.97 -7.18 -3.55
N ARG A 133 13.84 -6.02 -2.87
CA ARG A 133 14.37 -5.82 -1.51
C ARG A 133 13.70 -6.75 -0.51
N PHE A 134 12.39 -6.96 -0.60
CA PHE A 134 11.69 -7.94 0.23
C PHE A 134 12.16 -9.36 -0.08
N VAL A 135 12.29 -9.73 -1.35
CA VAL A 135 12.82 -11.05 -1.75
C VAL A 135 14.21 -11.28 -1.16
N HIS A 136 15.12 -10.30 -1.29
CA HIS A 136 16.46 -10.39 -0.73
C HIS A 136 16.42 -10.59 0.79
N GLN A 137 15.69 -9.72 1.50
CA GLN A 137 15.56 -9.79 2.97
C GLN A 137 15.02 -11.15 3.42
N LEU A 138 13.99 -11.67 2.75
CA LEU A 138 13.35 -12.93 3.12
C LEU A 138 14.23 -14.13 2.80
N LYS A 139 14.89 -14.18 1.65
CA LYS A 139 15.82 -15.26 1.27
C LYS A 139 16.98 -15.38 2.25
N ILE A 140 17.64 -14.27 2.61
CA ILE A 140 18.73 -14.29 3.62
C ILE A 140 18.20 -14.76 4.99
N SER A 141 16.92 -14.56 5.26
CA SER A 141 16.27 -14.99 6.49
C SER A 141 15.74 -16.44 6.43
N GLY A 142 16.01 -17.17 5.34
CA GLY A 142 15.59 -18.58 5.17
C GLY A 142 14.12 -18.77 4.80
N VAL A 143 13.44 -17.74 4.25
CA VAL A 143 12.04 -17.79 3.81
C VAL A 143 11.97 -18.05 2.31
N LEU A 144 11.18 -19.02 1.89
CA LEU A 144 10.83 -19.25 0.48
C LEU A 144 9.88 -18.14 0.02
N THR A 145 10.18 -17.55 -1.15
CA THR A 145 9.45 -16.40 -1.68
C THR A 145 8.67 -16.77 -2.94
N ASN A 146 7.39 -17.13 -2.78
CA ASN A 146 6.48 -17.49 -3.87
C ASN A 146 5.55 -16.34 -4.25
N HIS A 147 5.16 -15.51 -3.27
CA HIS A 147 4.15 -14.46 -3.39
C HIS A 147 4.75 -13.04 -3.37
N THR A 148 5.95 -12.87 -2.83
CA THR A 148 6.58 -11.55 -2.64
C THR A 148 6.64 -10.71 -3.92
N MET A 149 6.94 -11.35 -5.08
CA MET A 149 6.99 -10.63 -6.37
C MET A 149 5.60 -10.40 -7.00
N LYS A 150 4.56 -11.06 -6.49
CA LYS A 150 3.17 -10.97 -6.97
C LYS A 150 2.22 -10.75 -5.78
N PRO A 151 2.34 -9.60 -5.07
CA PRO A 151 1.46 -9.33 -3.94
C PRO A 151 0.00 -9.38 -4.36
N ASP A 152 -0.83 -10.02 -3.53
CA ASP A 152 -2.28 -10.04 -3.67
C ASP A 152 -2.92 -9.31 -2.49
N PHE A 153 -3.66 -8.24 -2.79
CA PHE A 153 -4.36 -7.43 -1.79
C PHE A 153 -5.87 -7.71 -1.77
N SER A 154 -6.37 -8.69 -2.52
CA SER A 154 -7.81 -8.98 -2.68
C SER A 154 -8.51 -9.35 -1.37
N TRP A 155 -7.80 -9.96 -0.42
CA TRP A 155 -8.29 -10.27 0.92
C TRP A 155 -8.78 -9.04 1.70
N SER A 156 -8.35 -7.84 1.32
CA SER A 156 -8.73 -6.59 1.97
C SER A 156 -10.16 -6.14 1.64
N SER A 157 -10.78 -6.71 0.62
CA SER A 157 -12.10 -6.29 0.13
C SER A 157 -13.23 -6.55 1.13
N SER A 158 -14.36 -5.86 0.94
CA SER A 158 -15.59 -6.04 1.69
C SER A 158 -16.82 -5.86 0.79
N ASN A 159 -17.99 -6.25 1.25
CA ASN A 159 -19.22 -5.96 0.51
C ASN A 159 -19.49 -4.44 0.47
N ILE A 160 -19.77 -3.91 -0.73
CA ILE A 160 -20.13 -2.50 -1.00
C ILE A 160 -21.43 -2.37 -1.79
N ASP A 161 -22.30 -3.37 -1.79
CA ASP A 161 -23.54 -3.37 -2.59
C ASP A 161 -24.44 -2.19 -2.25
N GLN A 162 -24.51 -1.80 -0.98
CA GLN A 162 -25.30 -0.62 -0.56
C GLN A 162 -24.75 0.67 -1.17
N ILE A 163 -23.42 0.85 -1.17
CA ILE A 163 -22.75 2.00 -1.78
C ILE A 163 -22.98 1.98 -3.29
N LYS A 164 -22.77 0.83 -3.94
CA LYS A 164 -23.03 0.67 -5.39
C LYS A 164 -24.47 0.98 -5.75
N LYS A 165 -25.42 0.53 -4.96
CA LYS A 165 -26.86 0.80 -5.15
C LYS A 165 -27.17 2.30 -4.97
N TYR A 166 -26.68 2.92 -3.90
CA TYR A 166 -26.91 4.33 -3.60
C TYR A 166 -26.43 5.24 -4.73
N TYR A 167 -25.21 5.01 -5.23
CA TYR A 167 -24.62 5.78 -6.33
C TYR A 167 -24.97 5.22 -7.71
N ASN A 168 -25.76 4.14 -7.80
CA ASN A 168 -26.10 3.42 -9.04
C ASN A 168 -24.83 3.12 -9.88
N LEU A 169 -23.82 2.49 -9.26
CA LEU A 169 -22.56 2.10 -9.87
C LEU A 169 -22.71 0.74 -10.56
N LYS A 170 -22.68 0.73 -11.90
CA LYS A 170 -22.63 -0.49 -12.72
C LYS A 170 -21.28 -0.57 -13.44
N ASN A 171 -21.09 0.30 -14.44
CA ASN A 171 -19.81 0.47 -15.15
C ASN A 171 -19.23 1.81 -14.76
N TYR A 172 -18.01 1.84 -14.24
CA TYR A 172 -17.41 3.09 -13.80
C TYR A 172 -15.87 3.07 -13.89
N ILE A 173 -15.33 4.26 -14.08
CA ILE A 173 -13.90 4.55 -14.05
C ILE A 173 -13.61 5.27 -12.75
N VAL A 174 -12.62 4.79 -11.99
CA VAL A 174 -12.20 5.43 -10.74
C VAL A 174 -10.98 6.30 -10.99
N LEU A 175 -11.02 7.55 -10.54
CA LEU A 175 -9.90 8.47 -10.57
C LEU A 175 -9.38 8.73 -9.16
N PHE A 176 -8.06 8.76 -9.01
CA PHE A 176 -7.37 9.16 -7.78
C PHE A 176 -6.50 10.39 -8.04
N PRO A 177 -7.11 11.60 -8.06
CA PRO A 177 -6.44 12.84 -8.46
C PRO A 177 -5.65 13.50 -7.32
N PHE A 178 -5.76 13.00 -6.09
CA PHE A 178 -5.17 13.62 -4.92
C PHE A 178 -3.79 13.03 -4.59
N CYS A 179 -3.06 13.71 -3.72
CA CYS A 179 -1.82 13.25 -3.12
C CYS A 179 -1.64 13.92 -1.76
N SER A 180 -0.71 13.40 -0.94
CA SER A 180 -0.37 14.05 0.33
C SER A 180 0.06 15.50 0.12
N PRO A 181 -0.34 16.45 0.99
CA PRO A 181 -0.08 17.88 0.79
C PRO A 181 1.41 18.24 0.62
N HIS A 182 2.31 17.48 1.25
CA HIS A 182 3.76 17.67 1.11
C HIS A 182 4.36 17.01 -0.14
N LEU A 183 3.54 16.34 -0.97
CA LEU A 183 3.94 15.66 -2.20
C LEU A 183 3.21 16.22 -3.43
N ILE A 184 2.93 17.52 -3.43
CA ILE A 184 2.13 18.20 -4.49
C ILE A 184 2.72 18.01 -5.89
N HIS A 185 4.04 17.80 -6.00
CA HIS A 185 4.71 17.48 -7.26
C HIS A 185 4.26 16.14 -7.90
N LYS A 186 3.52 15.30 -7.16
CA LYS A 186 2.89 14.08 -7.67
C LYS A 186 1.49 14.32 -8.25
N LYS A 187 0.93 15.51 -8.08
CA LYS A 187 -0.43 15.83 -8.51
C LYS A 187 -0.43 16.21 -9.99
N TRP A 188 -1.09 15.38 -10.81
CA TRP A 188 -1.33 15.71 -12.22
C TRP A 188 -2.51 16.70 -12.33
N PRO A 189 -2.38 17.82 -13.09
CA PRO A 189 -3.37 18.90 -13.03
C PRO A 189 -4.60 18.71 -13.93
N TYR A 190 -4.55 17.82 -14.93
CA TYR A 190 -5.53 17.80 -16.03
C TYR A 190 -6.65 16.76 -15.88
N TYR A 191 -7.03 16.37 -14.65
CA TYR A 191 -8.12 15.41 -14.43
C TYR A 191 -9.47 15.89 -14.97
N ASN A 192 -9.82 17.17 -14.84
CA ASN A 192 -11.09 17.70 -15.36
C ASN A 192 -11.14 17.68 -16.89
N GLU A 193 -10.01 17.97 -17.55
CA GLU A 193 -9.91 17.85 -19.01
C GLU A 193 -10.04 16.39 -19.45
N LEU A 194 -9.37 15.46 -18.77
CA LEU A 194 -9.49 14.03 -19.04
C LEU A 194 -10.93 13.54 -18.87
N ILE A 195 -11.64 14.00 -17.85
CA ILE A 195 -13.07 13.67 -17.63
C ILE A 195 -13.92 14.08 -18.84
N VAL A 196 -13.66 15.27 -19.42
CA VAL A 196 -14.36 15.72 -20.63
C VAL A 196 -14.06 14.78 -21.80
N LEU A 197 -12.81 14.42 -22.02
CA LEU A 197 -12.40 13.50 -23.09
C LEU A 197 -13.03 12.10 -22.92
N ILE A 198 -13.05 11.56 -21.71
CA ILE A 198 -13.70 10.27 -21.41
C ILE A 198 -15.20 10.34 -21.72
N LYS A 199 -15.89 11.39 -21.26
CA LYS A 199 -17.33 11.58 -21.51
C LYS A 199 -17.64 11.70 -23.01
N ASN A 200 -16.80 12.38 -23.77
CA ASN A 200 -16.96 12.53 -25.21
C ASN A 200 -16.76 11.20 -25.97
N LYS A 201 -15.72 10.43 -25.59
CA LYS A 201 -15.40 9.14 -26.26
C LYS A 201 -16.39 8.01 -25.91
N PHE A 202 -16.70 7.87 -24.63
CA PHE A 202 -17.51 6.76 -24.13
C PHE A 202 -18.95 7.15 -23.79
N GLN A 203 -19.32 8.42 -23.96
CA GLN A 203 -20.65 8.95 -23.69
C GLN A 203 -21.16 8.54 -22.27
N LYS A 204 -22.33 7.89 -22.18
CA LYS A 204 -22.96 7.44 -20.93
C LYS A 204 -22.55 6.01 -20.51
N GLN A 205 -21.61 5.38 -21.23
CA GLN A 205 -21.23 4.00 -20.97
C GLN A 205 -20.62 3.80 -19.59
N PHE A 206 -19.84 4.79 -19.10
CA PHE A 206 -19.18 4.75 -17.80
C PHE A 206 -19.55 5.96 -16.94
N LYS A 207 -19.78 5.71 -15.64
CA LYS A 207 -19.71 6.77 -14.62
C LYS A 207 -18.26 7.04 -14.29
N ILE A 208 -17.91 8.30 -14.09
CA ILE A 208 -16.58 8.70 -13.62
C ILE A 208 -16.71 9.04 -12.15
N VAL A 209 -15.95 8.34 -11.32
CA VAL A 209 -16.03 8.45 -9.87
C VAL A 209 -14.67 8.77 -9.26
N ILE A 210 -14.69 9.43 -8.10
CA ILE A 210 -13.55 9.63 -7.21
C ILE A 210 -13.92 9.11 -5.82
N ALA A 211 -12.93 8.60 -5.09
CA ALA A 211 -13.07 8.18 -3.71
C ALA A 211 -11.95 8.86 -2.88
N PRO A 212 -12.21 10.08 -2.36
CA PRO A 212 -11.22 10.86 -1.64
C PRO A 212 -10.93 10.25 -0.26
N GLY A 213 -9.70 10.48 0.23
CA GLY A 213 -9.38 10.26 1.64
C GLY A 213 -10.07 11.29 2.55
N PRO A 214 -10.05 11.09 3.89
CA PRO A 214 -10.78 11.98 4.81
C PRO A 214 -10.39 13.46 4.72
N SER A 215 -9.14 13.77 4.45
CA SER A 215 -8.64 15.14 4.29
C SER A 215 -8.85 15.73 2.90
N GLU A 216 -9.32 14.94 1.92
CA GLU A 216 -9.43 15.30 0.51
C GLU A 216 -10.89 15.60 0.10
N ILE A 217 -11.89 15.36 0.98
CA ILE A 217 -13.32 15.49 0.66
C ILE A 217 -13.68 16.90 0.18
N ILE A 218 -13.10 17.93 0.80
CA ILE A 218 -13.37 19.33 0.40
C ILE A 218 -12.78 19.60 -0.99
N GLU A 219 -11.56 19.15 -1.24
CA GLU A 219 -10.89 19.31 -2.54
C GLU A 219 -11.58 18.50 -3.64
N ALA A 220 -12.25 17.40 -3.28
CA ALA A 220 -12.99 16.56 -4.21
C ALA A 220 -14.11 17.32 -4.97
N ASN A 221 -14.66 18.38 -4.38
CA ASN A 221 -15.66 19.23 -5.01
C ASN A 221 -15.13 20.00 -6.25
N GLN A 222 -13.82 20.10 -6.43
CA GLN A 222 -13.19 20.72 -7.59
C GLN A 222 -13.05 19.77 -8.79
N ILE A 223 -13.33 18.49 -8.61
CA ILE A 223 -13.24 17.47 -9.65
C ILE A 223 -14.65 17.18 -10.20
N ASN A 224 -14.81 17.27 -11.51
CA ASN A 224 -16.09 17.07 -12.21
C ASN A 224 -16.53 15.60 -12.32
N ALA A 225 -16.30 14.83 -11.26
CA ALA A 225 -16.64 13.43 -11.13
C ALA A 225 -17.58 13.17 -9.93
N LEU A 226 -18.25 12.03 -9.92
CA LEU A 226 -19.10 11.62 -8.81
C LEU A 226 -18.22 11.25 -7.59
N CYS A 227 -18.39 11.97 -6.50
CA CYS A 227 -17.68 11.69 -5.25
C CYS A 227 -18.39 10.54 -4.51
N VAL A 228 -17.70 9.42 -4.32
CA VAL A 228 -18.22 8.24 -3.62
C VAL A 228 -17.77 8.25 -2.17
N LEU A 229 -18.74 8.33 -1.27
CA LEU A 229 -18.56 8.36 0.18
C LEU A 229 -19.46 7.31 0.84
N ASP A 230 -19.16 6.92 2.05
CA ASP A 230 -20.02 6.11 2.89
C ASP A 230 -20.66 7.00 3.97
N ASN A 231 -21.97 7.29 3.85
CA ASN A 231 -22.70 8.19 4.76
C ASN A 231 -21.99 9.55 4.97
N GLY A 232 -21.43 10.13 3.89
CA GLY A 232 -20.73 11.41 3.94
C GLY A 232 -19.27 11.32 4.41
N ALA A 233 -18.77 10.16 4.83
CA ALA A 233 -17.40 9.91 5.21
C ALA A 233 -16.61 9.24 4.08
N ALA A 234 -15.28 9.41 4.09
CA ALA A 234 -14.41 8.68 3.18
C ALA A 234 -14.56 7.16 3.35
N LEU A 235 -14.46 6.43 2.24
CA LEU A 235 -14.47 4.96 2.28
C LEU A 235 -13.31 4.45 3.15
N ASN A 236 -13.58 3.42 3.94
CA ASN A 236 -12.51 2.68 4.60
C ASN A 236 -11.70 1.86 3.56
N ILE A 237 -10.53 1.35 3.97
CA ILE A 237 -9.62 0.65 3.05
C ILE A 237 -10.31 -0.56 2.39
N SER A 238 -11.14 -1.32 3.12
CA SER A 238 -11.82 -2.49 2.58
C SER A 238 -12.89 -2.10 1.54
N GLN A 239 -13.64 -1.05 1.79
CA GLN A 239 -14.62 -0.52 0.84
C GLN A 239 -13.92 0.05 -0.40
N LEU A 240 -12.80 0.76 -0.21
CA LEU A 240 -11.99 1.28 -1.31
C LEU A 240 -11.41 0.15 -2.17
N SER A 241 -10.93 -0.95 -1.55
CA SER A 241 -10.46 -2.13 -2.28
C SER A 241 -11.56 -2.69 -3.18
N SER A 242 -12.78 -2.84 -2.67
CA SER A 242 -13.91 -3.35 -3.45
C SER A 242 -14.33 -2.39 -4.57
N LEU A 243 -14.32 -1.07 -4.31
CA LEU A 243 -14.59 -0.08 -5.34
C LEU A 243 -13.57 -0.16 -6.49
N ILE A 244 -12.29 -0.39 -6.17
CA ILE A 244 -11.22 -0.58 -7.15
C ILE A 244 -11.39 -1.89 -7.92
N ILE A 245 -11.65 -3.01 -7.25
CA ILE A 245 -11.83 -4.34 -7.87
C ILE A 245 -12.97 -4.32 -8.90
N ASP A 246 -14.10 -3.71 -8.54
CA ASP A 246 -15.30 -3.68 -9.37
C ASP A 246 -15.25 -2.61 -10.48
N SER A 247 -14.20 -1.78 -10.53
CA SER A 247 -14.07 -0.73 -11.53
C SER A 247 -13.69 -1.28 -12.90
N SER A 248 -14.17 -0.62 -13.96
CA SER A 248 -13.77 -0.93 -15.33
C SER A 248 -12.34 -0.49 -15.63
N PHE A 249 -11.91 0.62 -15.01
CA PHE A 249 -10.56 1.17 -15.18
C PHE A 249 -10.19 2.13 -14.04
N VAL A 250 -8.92 2.18 -13.70
CA VAL A 250 -8.37 3.07 -12.66
C VAL A 250 -7.35 4.03 -13.28
N ILE A 251 -7.43 5.32 -12.93
CA ILE A 251 -6.42 6.32 -13.29
C ILE A 251 -5.98 7.03 -12.02
N ALA A 252 -4.71 6.98 -11.69
CA ALA A 252 -4.21 7.44 -10.41
C ALA A 252 -2.88 8.21 -10.53
N ASN A 253 -2.66 9.19 -9.68
CA ASN A 253 -1.32 9.66 -9.37
C ASN A 253 -0.52 8.57 -8.62
N ASP A 254 0.82 8.70 -8.54
CA ASP A 254 1.66 7.80 -7.72
C ASP A 254 1.35 7.97 -6.21
N THR A 255 0.34 7.25 -5.74
CA THR A 255 -0.20 7.32 -4.37
C THR A 255 -0.63 5.94 -3.87
N GLY A 256 -1.02 5.86 -2.59
CA GLY A 256 -1.48 4.62 -1.97
C GLY A 256 -2.55 3.87 -2.77
N PRO A 257 -3.64 4.52 -3.23
CA PRO A 257 -4.65 3.90 -4.08
C PRO A 257 -4.13 3.31 -5.40
N ALA A 258 -3.11 3.92 -6.04
CA ALA A 258 -2.47 3.34 -7.22
C ALA A 258 -1.81 1.99 -6.93
N HIS A 259 -1.07 1.91 -5.80
CA HIS A 259 -0.48 0.64 -5.35
C HIS A 259 -1.56 -0.39 -4.98
N MET A 260 -2.65 0.04 -4.36
CA MET A 260 -3.80 -0.86 -4.13
C MET A 260 -4.31 -1.42 -5.46
N ALA A 261 -4.59 -0.56 -6.46
CA ALA A 261 -5.10 -0.97 -7.77
C ALA A 261 -4.18 -1.98 -8.46
N ALA A 262 -2.87 -1.74 -8.43
CA ALA A 262 -1.87 -2.65 -8.97
C ALA A 262 -1.92 -4.04 -8.32
N HIS A 263 -2.04 -4.11 -6.99
CA HIS A 263 -2.03 -5.36 -6.22
C HIS A 263 -3.43 -5.97 -6.00
N LEU A 264 -4.48 -5.29 -6.45
CA LEU A 264 -5.84 -5.81 -6.62
C LEU A 264 -6.09 -6.34 -8.05
N ASN A 265 -5.05 -6.38 -8.90
CA ASN A 265 -5.13 -6.76 -10.30
C ASN A 265 -6.15 -5.94 -11.12
N ALA A 266 -6.41 -4.70 -10.72
CA ALA A 266 -7.30 -3.81 -11.45
C ALA A 266 -6.69 -3.41 -12.80
N LYS A 267 -7.54 -3.16 -13.81
CA LYS A 267 -7.13 -2.51 -15.04
C LYS A 267 -6.88 -1.02 -14.78
N GLY A 268 -5.76 -0.50 -15.25
CA GLY A 268 -5.54 0.93 -15.05
C GLY A 268 -4.15 1.44 -15.39
N ILE A 269 -4.00 2.72 -15.13
CA ILE A 269 -2.73 3.45 -15.29
C ILE A 269 -2.44 4.32 -14.09
N THR A 270 -1.15 4.50 -13.83
CA THR A 270 -0.65 5.44 -12.83
C THR A 270 0.31 6.43 -13.48
N LEU A 271 0.29 7.67 -12.98
CA LEU A 271 1.03 8.80 -13.55
C LEU A 271 2.23 9.13 -12.66
N PHE A 272 3.42 9.07 -13.24
CA PHE A 272 4.68 9.34 -12.55
C PHE A 272 5.38 10.58 -13.14
N GLY A 273 5.84 11.47 -12.25
CA GLY A 273 6.83 12.49 -12.55
C GLY A 273 8.26 11.99 -12.30
N GLN A 274 9.21 12.95 -12.21
CA GLN A 274 10.64 12.64 -12.01
C GLN A 274 11.02 12.17 -10.58
N HIS A 275 10.11 12.27 -9.59
CA HIS A 275 10.41 12.04 -8.17
C HIS A 275 10.78 10.59 -7.85
N THR A 276 10.31 9.63 -8.64
CA THR A 276 10.64 8.20 -8.57
C THR A 276 10.28 7.52 -9.90
N THR A 277 10.55 6.24 -10.01
CA THR A 277 10.16 5.45 -11.20
C THR A 277 9.22 4.32 -10.85
N ALA A 278 8.35 3.96 -11.80
CA ALA A 278 7.45 2.83 -11.67
C ALA A 278 8.20 1.52 -11.36
N ALA A 279 9.37 1.33 -11.97
CA ALA A 279 10.24 0.18 -11.73
C ALA A 279 10.74 0.16 -10.27
N LYS A 280 11.24 1.29 -9.74
CA LYS A 280 11.75 1.38 -8.37
C LYS A 280 10.68 1.04 -7.34
N VAL A 281 9.46 1.51 -7.53
CA VAL A 281 8.35 1.21 -6.64
C VAL A 281 7.62 -0.09 -6.99
N SER A 282 8.06 -0.83 -8.00
CA SER A 282 7.53 -2.13 -8.43
C SER A 282 6.00 -2.13 -8.61
N ILE A 283 5.43 -1.10 -9.23
CA ILE A 283 3.98 -0.93 -9.31
C ILE A 283 3.37 -1.61 -10.55
N GLU A 284 4.13 -1.76 -11.65
CA GLU A 284 3.57 -2.29 -12.89
C GLU A 284 3.17 -3.77 -12.77
N ARG A 285 2.01 -4.09 -13.33
CA ARG A 285 1.41 -5.42 -13.42
C ARG A 285 0.87 -5.66 -14.83
N ASN A 286 0.40 -6.86 -15.11
CA ASN A 286 -0.15 -7.19 -16.43
C ASN A 286 -1.24 -6.20 -16.84
N ASN A 287 -2.18 -5.89 -15.92
CA ASN A 287 -3.33 -5.04 -16.16
C ASN A 287 -3.13 -3.58 -15.70
N PHE A 288 -2.02 -3.25 -15.01
CA PHE A 288 -1.79 -1.93 -14.43
C PHE A 288 -0.43 -1.39 -14.89
N LYS A 289 -0.46 -0.29 -15.65
CA LYS A 289 0.73 0.28 -16.30
C LYS A 289 1.06 1.68 -15.77
N ALA A 290 2.29 2.10 -15.97
CA ALA A 290 2.73 3.45 -15.62
C ALA A 290 2.94 4.31 -16.86
N ILE A 291 2.58 5.58 -16.76
CA ILE A 291 3.02 6.64 -17.68
C ILE A 291 4.08 7.44 -16.91
N GLN A 292 5.33 7.36 -17.37
CA GLN A 292 6.45 8.05 -16.74
C GLN A 292 6.85 9.25 -17.59
N VAL A 293 6.86 10.44 -16.98
CA VAL A 293 7.31 11.68 -17.61
C VAL A 293 8.25 12.45 -16.67
N SER A 294 9.06 13.35 -17.22
CA SER A 294 9.92 14.22 -16.41
C SER A 294 9.13 15.30 -15.65
N ASP A 295 7.98 15.71 -16.21
CA ASP A 295 7.14 16.78 -15.67
C ASP A 295 5.67 16.46 -15.96
N LEU A 296 4.88 16.25 -14.89
CA LEU A 296 3.45 15.94 -15.00
C LEU A 296 2.65 17.07 -15.65
N SER A 297 3.10 18.32 -15.57
CA SER A 297 2.43 19.44 -16.25
C SER A 297 2.52 19.38 -17.79
N LYS A 298 3.48 18.62 -18.33
CA LYS A 298 3.64 18.38 -19.77
C LYS A 298 2.90 17.15 -20.30
N LEU A 299 2.34 16.32 -19.40
CA LEU A 299 1.52 15.17 -19.77
C LEU A 299 0.09 15.65 -20.03
N SER A 300 -0.31 15.82 -21.29
CA SER A 300 -1.66 16.29 -21.61
C SER A 300 -2.74 15.26 -21.32
N ALA A 301 -3.98 15.71 -21.13
CA ALA A 301 -5.14 14.82 -20.98
C ALA A 301 -5.34 13.89 -22.19
N GLN A 302 -5.03 14.36 -23.41
CA GLN A 302 -5.11 13.56 -24.62
C GLN A 302 -4.13 12.39 -24.61
N MET A 303 -2.87 12.61 -24.19
CA MET A 303 -1.86 11.54 -24.07
C MET A 303 -2.29 10.46 -23.07
N VAL A 304 -2.91 10.87 -21.96
CA VAL A 304 -3.45 9.92 -20.96
C VAL A 304 -4.65 9.18 -21.55
N MET A 305 -5.54 9.87 -22.25
CA MET A 305 -6.74 9.31 -22.87
C MET A 305 -6.42 8.18 -23.87
N GLU A 306 -5.34 8.32 -24.64
CA GLU A 306 -4.87 7.31 -25.60
C GLU A 306 -4.41 5.99 -24.97
N LYS A 307 -4.05 6.02 -23.67
CA LYS A 307 -3.64 4.85 -22.90
C LYS A 307 -4.80 4.15 -22.17
N ILE A 308 -6.01 4.71 -22.24
CA ILE A 308 -7.20 4.08 -21.63
C ILE A 308 -7.68 2.95 -22.55
N LEU A 309 -7.43 1.72 -22.13
CA LEU A 309 -7.78 0.49 -22.83
C LEU A 309 -8.91 -0.23 -22.06
N ILE A 310 -10.16 0.13 -22.35
CA ILE A 310 -11.36 -0.46 -21.71
C ILE A 310 -12.01 -1.47 -22.65
#